data_4be12f781463484d0894d74ea6ddbfc2
#
_entry.id   4be12f781463484d0894d74ea6ddbfc2
#
_cell.length_a   1.000
_cell.length_b   1.000
_cell.length_c   1.000
_cell.angle_alpha   90.00
_cell.angle_beta   90.00
_cell.angle_gamma   90.00
#
_symmetry.space_group_name_H-M   'P 1'
#
loop_
_entity.id
_entity.type
_entity.pdbx_description
1 polymer ?
#
loop_
_entity_poly.entity_id
_entity_poly.type
_entity_poly.pdbx_seq_one_letter_code
_entity_poly.pdbx_strand_id
1 'polypeptide(L)'
;MTEMTLGVDVSDVIAKLAIVSRDDIVTQGILAPLRADGIRDAAKKAIASAKGKVGAVAVALPSAGQAVPADLVEALAGIGKGAPTAIAAGTAAAIAEQWRGVARGASEVIAFSIAEHVTAGVLIGGKPWLGAHGLAASVQWMALNPVEREDYRKLGSLEAEVASAGIVRRFVWRIKSGDQSNVADHVKGDFSKINAADILQGARDGDGVSISVVRDTARYIGMAVANLATMFDPEMVVLGGSIASSGDLMFEAIRAETMRRLLPQQVGRVRVELSTLEDDAIAIGAARSLA
;
A
#
# COMPACT_ATOMS: atom_id res chain seq x y z
N MET A 1 -7.04 10.36 31.52
CA MET A 1 -7.24 9.32 30.50
C MET A 1 -6.53 9.80 29.25
N THR A 2 -5.61 9.02 28.71
CA THR A 2 -4.88 9.34 27.49
C THR A 2 -5.87 9.37 26.33
N GLU A 3 -5.92 10.45 25.60
CA GLU A 3 -6.74 10.58 24.39
C GLU A 3 -6.14 9.70 23.30
N MET A 4 -6.97 8.87 22.67
CA MET A 4 -6.56 7.95 21.61
C MET A 4 -7.09 8.44 20.28
N THR A 5 -6.49 7.98 19.18
CA THR A 5 -6.94 8.21 17.82
C THR A 5 -7.23 6.89 17.12
N LEU A 6 -8.28 6.89 16.29
CA LEU A 6 -8.67 5.76 15.46
C LEU A 6 -8.21 6.02 14.02
N GLY A 7 -7.48 5.09 13.45
CA GLY A 7 -7.17 5.03 12.03
C GLY A 7 -7.99 3.96 11.35
N VAL A 8 -8.52 4.30 10.19
CA VAL A 8 -9.31 3.41 9.34
C VAL A 8 -8.68 3.42 7.95
N ASP A 9 -8.16 2.30 7.52
CA ASP A 9 -7.67 2.11 6.16
C ASP A 9 -8.78 1.52 5.29
N VAL A 10 -9.12 2.21 4.22
CA VAL A 10 -10.09 1.78 3.20
C VAL A 10 -9.46 1.71 1.81
N SER A 11 -8.14 1.60 1.74
CA SER A 11 -7.40 1.57 0.48
C SER A 11 -7.25 0.17 -0.15
N ASP A 12 -7.83 -0.85 0.49
CA ASP A 12 -7.77 -2.23 0.02
C ASP A 12 -9.20 -2.83 -0.02
N VAL A 13 -9.33 -4.09 -0.40
CA VAL A 13 -10.62 -4.83 -0.48
C VAL A 13 -11.26 -5.10 0.90
N ILE A 14 -10.48 -5.03 1.95
CA ILE A 14 -10.90 -5.16 3.35
C ILE A 14 -10.44 -3.93 4.10
N ALA A 15 -11.33 -3.33 4.89
CA ALA A 15 -10.97 -2.24 5.76
C ALA A 15 -10.14 -2.74 6.95
N LYS A 16 -9.09 -1.97 7.31
CA LYS A 16 -8.22 -2.27 8.46
C LYS A 16 -8.28 -1.11 9.45
N LEU A 17 -8.32 -1.43 10.74
CA LEU A 17 -8.44 -0.43 11.79
C LEU A 17 -7.34 -0.60 12.82
N ALA A 18 -6.84 0.54 13.32
CA ALA A 18 -5.92 0.60 14.43
C ALA A 18 -6.28 1.74 15.39
N ILE A 19 -6.00 1.56 16.66
CA ILE A 19 -6.11 2.59 17.69
C ILE A 19 -4.72 2.86 18.24
N VAL A 20 -4.33 4.13 18.26
CA VAL A 20 -3.06 4.55 18.85
C VAL A 20 -3.29 5.59 19.94
N SER A 21 -2.41 5.60 20.93
CA SER A 21 -2.19 6.70 21.84
C SER A 21 -1.02 7.57 21.35
N ARG A 22 -0.70 8.63 22.07
CA ARG A 22 0.47 9.46 21.73
C ARG A 22 1.77 8.65 21.63
N ASP A 23 1.93 7.65 22.49
CA ASP A 23 3.20 6.96 22.67
C ASP A 23 3.18 5.49 22.23
N ASP A 24 2.00 4.90 21.96
CA ASP A 24 1.93 3.47 21.68
C ASP A 24 0.76 3.07 20.78
N ILE A 25 0.91 1.90 20.14
CA ILE A 25 -0.18 1.21 19.43
C ILE A 25 -1.02 0.48 20.47
N VAL A 26 -2.27 0.92 20.63
CA VAL A 26 -3.20 0.32 21.61
C VAL A 26 -3.85 -0.94 21.07
N THR A 27 -4.24 -0.91 19.80
CA THR A 27 -4.87 -2.04 19.09
C THR A 27 -4.58 -1.94 17.60
N GLN A 28 -4.31 -3.08 16.98
CA GLN A 28 -4.10 -3.24 15.53
C GLN A 28 -4.66 -4.58 15.05
N GLY A 29 -4.57 -4.90 13.77
CA GLY A 29 -5.01 -6.17 13.20
C GLY A 29 -6.52 -6.33 13.15
N ILE A 30 -7.29 -5.23 13.20
CA ILE A 30 -8.74 -5.28 13.16
C ILE A 30 -9.19 -5.21 11.71
N LEU A 31 -9.85 -6.26 11.25
CA LEU A 31 -10.41 -6.35 9.90
C LEU A 31 -11.91 -6.09 9.91
N ALA A 32 -12.40 -5.42 8.89
CA ALA A 32 -13.82 -5.16 8.68
C ALA A 32 -14.19 -5.28 7.20
N PRO A 33 -15.41 -5.71 6.87
CA PRO A 33 -15.92 -5.57 5.51
C PRO A 33 -15.83 -4.12 5.04
N LEU A 34 -15.43 -3.89 3.77
CA LEU A 34 -15.30 -2.57 3.18
C LEU A 34 -16.70 -1.98 2.87
N ARG A 35 -17.44 -1.69 3.93
CA ARG A 35 -18.75 -1.04 3.92
C ARG A 35 -18.97 -0.28 5.22
N ALA A 36 -19.72 0.80 5.17
CA ALA A 36 -19.83 1.77 6.25
C ALA A 36 -20.31 1.17 7.59
N ASP A 37 -21.32 0.29 7.57
CA ASP A 37 -21.82 -0.40 8.76
C ASP A 37 -20.79 -1.38 9.35
N GLY A 38 -20.09 -2.15 8.52
CA GLY A 38 -19.04 -3.07 8.95
C GLY A 38 -17.88 -2.34 9.63
N ILE A 39 -17.43 -1.23 9.06
CA ILE A 39 -16.38 -0.38 9.62
C ILE A 39 -16.83 0.23 10.95
N ARG A 40 -18.06 0.76 11.02
CA ARG A 40 -18.62 1.30 12.26
C ARG A 40 -18.66 0.28 13.39
N ASP A 41 -19.12 -0.93 13.10
CA ASP A 41 -19.25 -1.97 14.11
C ASP A 41 -17.88 -2.47 14.59
N ALA A 42 -16.90 -2.59 13.68
CA ALA A 42 -15.52 -2.90 14.02
C ALA A 42 -14.89 -1.79 14.89
N ALA A 43 -15.09 -0.52 14.54
CA ALA A 43 -14.61 0.62 15.30
C ALA A 43 -15.16 0.64 16.72
N LYS A 44 -16.48 0.41 16.90
CA LYS A 44 -17.09 0.33 18.23
C LYS A 44 -16.51 -0.80 19.09
N LYS A 45 -16.33 -1.98 18.50
CA LYS A 45 -15.71 -3.14 19.19
C LYS A 45 -14.27 -2.83 19.61
N ALA A 46 -13.48 -2.24 18.70
CA ALA A 46 -12.10 -1.86 18.96
C ALA A 46 -12.00 -0.87 20.12
N ILE A 47 -12.84 0.17 20.12
CA ILE A 47 -12.86 1.19 21.17
C ILE A 47 -13.25 0.58 22.53
N ALA A 48 -14.24 -0.31 22.55
CA ALA A 48 -14.66 -1.00 23.77
C ALA A 48 -13.51 -1.85 24.35
N SER A 49 -12.74 -2.54 23.49
CA SER A 49 -11.58 -3.34 23.90
C SER A 49 -10.42 -2.49 24.40
N ALA A 50 -10.20 -1.32 23.79
CA ALA A 50 -9.12 -0.40 24.15
C ALA A 50 -9.32 0.31 25.51
N LYS A 51 -10.51 0.20 26.11
CA LYS A 51 -10.86 0.78 27.44
C LYS A 51 -10.52 2.27 27.58
N GLY A 52 -10.61 3.03 26.49
CA GLY A 52 -10.27 4.44 26.47
C GLY A 52 -11.26 5.27 25.65
N LYS A 53 -10.96 6.56 25.47
CA LYS A 53 -11.77 7.48 24.70
C LYS A 53 -11.04 7.88 23.44
N VAL A 54 -11.68 7.70 22.28
CA VAL A 54 -11.18 8.17 21.00
C VAL A 54 -11.52 9.65 20.84
N GLY A 55 -10.52 10.48 20.62
CA GLY A 55 -10.65 11.92 20.40
C GLY A 55 -10.81 12.30 18.95
N ALA A 56 -10.16 11.58 18.03
CA ALA A 56 -10.20 11.87 16.60
C ALA A 56 -10.17 10.58 15.75
N VAL A 57 -10.64 10.69 14.50
CA VAL A 57 -10.66 9.60 13.54
C VAL A 57 -9.99 10.07 12.25
N ALA A 58 -9.04 9.28 11.73
CA ALA A 58 -8.47 9.46 10.40
C ALA A 58 -8.87 8.29 9.49
N VAL A 59 -9.21 8.60 8.24
CA VAL A 59 -9.53 7.62 7.20
C VAL A 59 -8.47 7.70 6.11
N ALA A 60 -7.73 6.61 5.92
CA ALA A 60 -6.74 6.49 4.86
C ALA A 60 -7.43 6.05 3.57
N LEU A 61 -7.19 6.82 2.52
CA LEU A 61 -7.79 6.66 1.20
C LEU A 61 -6.71 6.29 0.17
N PRO A 62 -7.04 5.53 -0.89
CA PRO A 62 -6.04 5.02 -1.84
C PRO A 62 -5.28 6.12 -2.59
N SER A 63 -5.91 7.28 -2.80
CA SER A 63 -5.30 8.39 -3.53
C SER A 63 -5.27 9.67 -2.71
N ALA A 64 -4.23 10.46 -2.91
CA ALA A 64 -4.13 11.80 -2.34
C ALA A 64 -5.24 12.72 -2.88
N GLY A 65 -5.67 13.69 -2.05
CA GLY A 65 -6.70 14.67 -2.41
C GLY A 65 -8.14 14.16 -2.39
N GLN A 66 -8.38 12.90 -2.05
CA GLN A 66 -9.73 12.37 -1.86
C GLN A 66 -10.35 12.85 -0.55
N ALA A 67 -11.67 13.09 -0.56
CA ALA A 67 -12.44 13.31 0.65
C ALA A 67 -12.97 12.00 1.22
N VAL A 68 -13.19 11.96 2.54
CA VAL A 68 -13.84 10.80 3.17
C VAL A 68 -15.24 10.65 2.58
N PRO A 69 -15.62 9.45 2.08
CA PRO A 69 -16.96 9.19 1.55
C PRO A 69 -18.06 9.53 2.56
N ALA A 70 -19.17 10.09 2.07
CA ALA A 70 -20.24 10.60 2.93
C ALA A 70 -20.86 9.55 3.85
N ASP A 71 -21.01 8.32 3.37
CA ASP A 71 -21.49 7.18 4.13
C ASP A 71 -20.53 6.79 5.27
N LEU A 72 -19.22 6.91 5.07
CA LEU A 72 -18.21 6.70 6.11
C LEU A 72 -18.22 7.85 7.12
N VAL A 73 -18.39 9.10 6.67
CA VAL A 73 -18.54 10.25 7.58
C VAL A 73 -19.73 10.03 8.52
N GLU A 74 -20.87 9.60 7.97
CA GLU A 74 -22.07 9.28 8.75
C GLU A 74 -21.86 8.08 9.69
N ALA A 75 -21.27 7.00 9.19
CA ALA A 75 -21.01 5.78 9.96
C ALA A 75 -20.07 6.02 11.16
N LEU A 76 -19.09 6.90 11.01
CA LEU A 76 -18.08 7.21 12.03
C LEU A 76 -18.47 8.41 12.89
N ALA A 77 -19.64 9.02 12.63
CA ALA A 77 -20.13 10.15 13.44
C ALA A 77 -20.25 9.77 14.93
N GLY A 78 -19.79 10.67 15.79
CA GLY A 78 -19.82 10.49 17.25
C GLY A 78 -18.76 9.55 17.84
N ILE A 79 -17.89 8.95 17.00
CA ILE A 79 -16.74 8.16 17.49
C ILE A 79 -15.63 9.09 18.02
N GLY A 80 -15.34 10.15 17.29
CA GLY A 80 -14.39 11.20 17.70
C GLY A 80 -15.06 12.55 17.95
N LYS A 81 -14.24 13.56 18.23
CA LYS A 81 -14.67 14.95 18.36
C LYS A 81 -14.65 15.63 16.99
N GLY A 82 -15.66 15.46 16.18
CA GLY A 82 -15.74 16.07 14.86
C GLY A 82 -15.82 15.05 13.72
N ALA A 83 -15.73 15.54 12.48
CA ALA A 83 -15.74 14.68 11.30
C ALA A 83 -14.42 13.93 11.12
N PRO A 84 -14.46 12.73 10.53
CA PRO A 84 -13.25 12.01 10.18
C PRO A 84 -12.36 12.80 9.20
N THR A 85 -11.05 12.77 9.40
CA THR A 85 -10.06 13.46 8.56
C THR A 85 -9.50 12.48 7.51
N ALA A 86 -9.43 12.93 6.26
CA ALA A 86 -8.82 12.14 5.19
C ALA A 86 -7.30 12.23 5.22
N ILE A 87 -6.62 11.12 4.94
CA ILE A 87 -5.18 11.05 4.69
C ILE A 87 -4.91 10.11 3.51
N ALA A 88 -3.89 10.39 2.70
CA ALA A 88 -3.46 9.44 1.67
C ALA A 88 -2.82 8.20 2.31
N ALA A 89 -3.20 7.01 1.86
CA ALA A 89 -2.73 5.74 2.41
C ALA A 89 -1.19 5.64 2.43
N GLY A 90 -0.53 6.04 1.35
CA GLY A 90 0.94 6.05 1.32
C GLY A 90 1.56 7.00 2.34
N THR A 91 0.98 8.19 2.55
CA THR A 91 1.43 9.12 3.60
C THR A 91 1.27 8.51 4.99
N ALA A 92 0.13 7.86 5.24
CA ALA A 92 -0.11 7.14 6.48
C ALA A 92 0.93 6.03 6.69
N ALA A 93 1.19 5.20 5.67
CA ALA A 93 2.22 4.16 5.75
C ALA A 93 3.60 4.75 6.11
N ALA A 94 4.01 5.85 5.48
CA ALA A 94 5.29 6.49 5.77
C ALA A 94 5.40 6.98 7.23
N ILE A 95 4.32 7.54 7.77
CA ILE A 95 4.24 7.97 9.18
C ILE A 95 4.39 6.76 10.13
N ALA A 96 3.71 5.65 9.83
CA ALA A 96 3.77 4.45 10.65
C ALA A 96 5.17 3.84 10.64
N GLU A 97 5.77 3.70 9.47
CA GLU A 97 7.10 3.12 9.30
C GLU A 97 8.19 3.93 10.02
N GLN A 98 8.11 5.26 9.96
CA GLN A 98 9.00 6.12 10.71
C GLN A 98 8.78 6.02 12.23
N TRP A 99 7.55 5.86 12.66
CA TRP A 99 7.22 5.83 14.08
C TRP A 99 7.52 4.48 14.73
N ARG A 100 7.10 3.37 14.13
CA ARG A 100 7.15 2.02 14.73
C ARG A 100 7.69 0.92 13.80
N GLY A 101 7.93 1.22 12.52
CA GLY A 101 8.41 0.26 11.54
C GLY A 101 9.91 0.28 11.33
N VAL A 102 10.35 -0.24 10.19
CA VAL A 102 11.77 -0.38 9.82
C VAL A 102 12.46 0.96 9.57
N ALA A 103 11.69 2.02 9.29
CA ALA A 103 12.24 3.37 9.06
C ALA A 103 12.38 4.19 10.34
N ARG A 104 12.26 3.58 11.51
CA ARG A 104 12.40 4.29 12.79
C ARG A 104 13.76 4.98 12.88
N GLY A 105 13.73 6.29 13.14
CA GLY A 105 14.92 7.13 13.27
C GLY A 105 15.41 7.73 11.96
N ALA A 106 14.88 7.34 10.80
CA ALA A 106 15.15 7.98 9.53
C ALA A 106 14.29 9.22 9.32
N SER A 107 14.79 10.22 8.62
CA SER A 107 14.07 11.46 8.31
C SER A 107 13.63 11.56 6.85
N GLU A 108 14.39 10.92 5.94
CA GLU A 108 14.14 10.92 4.51
C GLU A 108 13.63 9.52 4.11
N VAL A 109 12.30 9.34 4.14
CA VAL A 109 11.66 8.03 4.00
C VAL A 109 10.63 8.04 2.89
N ILE A 110 10.62 6.98 2.11
CA ILE A 110 9.54 6.70 1.17
C ILE A 110 8.88 5.38 1.58
N ALA A 111 7.59 5.40 1.91
CA ALA A 111 6.78 4.18 1.97
C ALA A 111 6.11 3.97 0.62
N PHE A 112 6.20 2.76 0.09
CA PHE A 112 5.67 2.39 -1.21
C PHE A 112 4.92 1.06 -1.08
N SER A 113 3.60 1.13 -1.10
CA SER A 113 2.72 -0.02 -0.89
C SER A 113 2.01 -0.42 -2.17
N ILE A 114 1.97 -1.72 -2.44
CA ILE A 114 1.33 -2.31 -3.60
C ILE A 114 0.42 -3.46 -3.15
N ALA A 115 -0.86 -3.32 -3.45
CA ALA A 115 -1.90 -4.30 -3.18
C ALA A 115 -2.98 -4.19 -4.28
N GLU A 116 -4.24 -3.93 -3.92
CA GLU A 116 -5.29 -3.59 -4.88
C GLU A 116 -4.99 -2.24 -5.57
N HIS A 117 -4.41 -1.30 -4.82
CA HIS A 117 -3.93 -0.01 -5.29
C HIS A 117 -2.43 0.15 -5.06
N VAL A 118 -1.83 1.09 -5.81
CA VAL A 118 -0.44 1.50 -5.65
C VAL A 118 -0.39 2.85 -4.98
N THR A 119 0.19 2.90 -3.80
CA THR A 119 0.29 4.13 -3.00
C THR A 119 1.72 4.39 -2.56
N ALA A 120 2.09 5.66 -2.44
CA ALA A 120 3.33 6.04 -1.79
C ALA A 120 3.15 7.28 -0.90
N GLY A 121 4.03 7.40 0.08
CA GLY A 121 4.18 8.59 0.91
C GLY A 121 5.65 8.93 1.06
N VAL A 122 5.95 10.21 1.09
CA VAL A 122 7.31 10.75 1.22
C VAL A 122 7.40 11.57 2.49
N LEU A 123 8.39 11.27 3.32
CA LEU A 123 8.79 12.13 4.44
C LEU A 123 10.09 12.83 4.09
N ILE A 124 10.15 14.14 4.33
CA ILE A 124 11.33 14.99 4.20
C ILE A 124 11.54 15.69 5.54
N GLY A 125 12.72 15.55 6.12
CA GLY A 125 12.99 16.04 7.48
C GLY A 125 12.03 15.46 8.52
N GLY A 126 11.60 14.22 8.33
CA GLY A 126 10.66 13.53 9.22
C GLY A 126 9.21 14.00 9.12
N LYS A 127 8.87 14.81 8.12
CA LYS A 127 7.50 15.35 7.93
C LYS A 127 6.93 14.93 6.58
N PRO A 128 5.62 14.66 6.50
CA PRO A 128 4.96 14.36 5.24
C PRO A 128 5.14 15.48 4.21
N TRP A 129 5.65 15.11 3.03
CA TRP A 129 5.73 16.01 1.90
C TRP A 129 4.52 15.84 1.00
N LEU A 130 3.59 16.81 1.06
CA LEU A 130 2.31 16.73 0.38
C LEU A 130 2.29 17.43 -0.99
N GLY A 131 3.33 18.24 -1.29
CA GLY A 131 3.38 19.06 -2.49
C GLY A 131 2.44 20.26 -2.44
N ALA A 132 2.47 21.08 -3.48
CA ALA A 132 1.72 22.34 -3.53
C ALA A 132 0.19 22.15 -3.50
N HIS A 133 -0.30 21.02 -3.98
CA HIS A 133 -1.75 20.75 -4.10
C HIS A 133 -2.21 19.54 -3.27
N GLY A 134 -1.36 19.04 -2.37
CA GLY A 134 -1.67 17.84 -1.57
C GLY A 134 -1.70 16.54 -2.39
N LEU A 135 -1.10 16.51 -3.58
CA LEU A 135 -1.12 15.38 -4.52
C LEU A 135 0.27 14.74 -4.72
N ALA A 136 1.25 15.10 -3.90
CA ALA A 136 2.58 14.51 -4.01
C ALA A 136 2.52 12.98 -3.82
N ALA A 137 3.49 12.30 -4.42
CA ALA A 137 3.61 10.84 -4.37
C ALA A 137 2.41 10.07 -4.95
N SER A 138 1.67 10.65 -5.90
CA SER A 138 0.65 9.96 -6.70
C SER A 138 1.31 8.99 -7.70
N VAL A 139 2.06 8.02 -7.17
CA VAL A 139 2.96 7.13 -7.93
C VAL A 139 2.23 6.20 -8.89
N GLN A 140 0.94 5.92 -8.64
CA GLN A 140 0.11 5.13 -9.55
C GLN A 140 0.13 5.68 -10.98
N TRP A 141 0.34 7.00 -11.15
CA TRP A 141 0.44 7.66 -12.45
C TRP A 141 1.84 7.68 -13.05
N MET A 142 2.84 7.13 -12.37
CA MET A 142 4.22 7.12 -12.84
C MET A 142 4.34 6.32 -14.14
N ALA A 143 4.74 6.97 -15.24
CA ALA A 143 4.99 6.33 -16.52
C ALA A 143 6.39 5.72 -16.53
N LEU A 144 6.49 4.42 -16.79
CA LEU A 144 7.75 3.68 -16.85
C LEU A 144 8.14 3.23 -18.25
N ASN A 145 7.24 3.39 -19.22
CA ASN A 145 7.49 3.13 -20.64
C ASN A 145 6.69 4.11 -21.51
N PRO A 146 7.08 4.33 -22.77
CA PRO A 146 6.41 5.26 -23.66
C PRO A 146 5.11 4.73 -24.27
N VAL A 147 4.79 3.47 -24.05
CA VAL A 147 3.56 2.86 -24.58
C VAL A 147 2.39 3.32 -23.74
N GLU A 148 1.39 3.90 -24.38
CA GLU A 148 0.14 4.30 -23.74
C GLU A 148 -0.95 3.24 -23.99
N ARG A 149 -1.69 2.89 -22.95
CA ARG A 149 -2.82 1.96 -23.00
C ARG A 149 -4.06 2.62 -22.43
N GLU A 150 -5.25 2.12 -22.78
CA GLU A 150 -6.51 2.67 -22.29
C GLU A 150 -6.63 2.61 -20.77
N ASP A 151 -6.19 1.52 -20.16
CA ASP A 151 -6.18 1.34 -18.70
C ASP A 151 -5.24 2.30 -17.98
N TYR A 152 -4.14 2.74 -18.61
CA TYR A 152 -3.24 3.75 -18.04
C TYR A 152 -3.92 5.10 -17.82
N ARG A 153 -4.87 5.45 -18.67
CA ARG A 153 -5.65 6.69 -18.51
C ARG A 153 -6.68 6.61 -17.39
N LYS A 154 -7.08 5.42 -16.98
CA LYS A 154 -8.10 5.19 -15.95
C LYS A 154 -7.49 4.93 -14.57
N LEU A 155 -6.44 4.14 -14.52
CA LEU A 155 -5.82 3.64 -13.27
C LEU A 155 -4.47 4.31 -12.98
N GLY A 156 -3.83 4.87 -13.98
CA GLY A 156 -2.42 5.26 -13.94
C GLY A 156 -1.50 4.16 -14.47
N SER A 157 -0.36 4.57 -15.04
CA SER A 157 0.52 3.64 -15.75
C SER A 157 1.15 2.59 -14.83
N LEU A 158 1.65 3.00 -13.67
CA LEU A 158 2.29 2.06 -12.74
C LEU A 158 1.26 1.12 -12.10
N GLU A 159 0.13 1.65 -11.62
CA GLU A 159 -0.92 0.83 -11.02
C GLU A 159 -1.42 -0.23 -12.00
N ALA A 160 -1.70 0.14 -13.23
CA ALA A 160 -2.11 -0.81 -14.27
C ALA A 160 -1.08 -1.91 -14.55
N GLU A 161 0.20 -1.72 -14.22
CA GLU A 161 1.24 -2.75 -14.41
C GLU A 161 1.47 -3.61 -13.17
N VAL A 162 1.38 -3.07 -11.95
CA VAL A 162 1.87 -3.78 -10.77
C VAL A 162 0.82 -4.11 -9.72
N ALA A 163 -0.34 -3.45 -9.74
CA ALA A 163 -1.45 -3.78 -8.84
C ALA A 163 -2.10 -5.13 -9.19
N SER A 164 -2.94 -5.65 -8.31
CA SER A 164 -3.60 -6.95 -8.46
C SER A 164 -4.22 -7.14 -9.84
N ALA A 165 -4.98 -6.16 -10.33
CA ALA A 165 -5.60 -6.21 -11.65
C ALA A 165 -4.57 -6.28 -12.80
N GLY A 166 -3.42 -5.61 -12.67
CA GLY A 166 -2.35 -5.62 -13.66
C GLY A 166 -1.66 -6.99 -13.76
N ILE A 167 -1.42 -7.62 -12.62
CA ILE A 167 -0.87 -8.99 -12.51
C ILE A 167 -1.80 -9.98 -13.22
N VAL A 168 -3.09 -9.96 -12.88
CA VAL A 168 -4.10 -10.85 -13.48
C VAL A 168 -4.21 -10.62 -14.98
N ARG A 169 -4.28 -9.37 -15.42
CA ARG A 169 -4.35 -9.02 -16.84
C ARG A 169 -3.18 -9.57 -17.64
N ARG A 170 -1.95 -9.41 -17.15
CA ARG A 170 -0.76 -9.94 -17.85
C ARG A 170 -0.76 -11.46 -17.89
N PHE A 171 -1.15 -12.11 -16.83
CA PHE A 171 -1.29 -13.56 -16.78
C PHE A 171 -2.30 -14.04 -17.82
N VAL A 172 -3.53 -13.50 -17.80
CA VAL A 172 -4.61 -13.88 -18.73
C VAL A 172 -4.23 -13.59 -20.19
N TRP A 173 -3.52 -12.48 -20.44
CA TRP A 173 -3.03 -12.17 -21.78
C TRP A 173 -2.06 -13.25 -22.30
N ARG A 174 -1.15 -13.73 -21.47
CA ARG A 174 -0.21 -14.81 -21.83
C ARG A 174 -0.93 -16.12 -22.14
N ILE A 175 -1.89 -16.50 -21.32
CA ILE A 175 -2.70 -17.70 -21.56
C ILE A 175 -3.46 -17.58 -22.88
N LYS A 176 -4.09 -16.44 -23.14
CA LYS A 176 -4.79 -16.20 -24.42
C LYS A 176 -3.85 -16.15 -25.63
N SER A 177 -2.56 -15.90 -25.40
CA SER A 177 -1.51 -15.93 -26.45
C SER A 177 -0.93 -17.35 -26.67
N GLY A 178 -1.40 -18.36 -25.95
CA GLY A 178 -1.04 -19.77 -26.16
C GLY A 178 -0.13 -20.36 -25.10
N ASP A 179 0.28 -19.62 -24.05
CA ASP A 179 1.05 -20.17 -22.95
C ASP A 179 0.18 -21.13 -22.12
N GLN A 180 0.78 -22.16 -21.54
CA GLN A 180 0.11 -23.13 -20.67
C GLN A 180 0.46 -22.88 -19.21
N SER A 181 -0.52 -23.05 -18.31
CA SER A 181 -0.38 -22.80 -16.88
C SER A 181 -1.34 -23.66 -16.07
N ASN A 182 -0.83 -24.30 -15.03
CA ASN A 182 -1.64 -25.07 -14.10
C ASN A 182 -2.71 -24.18 -13.40
N VAL A 183 -2.41 -22.90 -13.16
CA VAL A 183 -3.38 -21.94 -12.58
C VAL A 183 -4.55 -21.75 -13.52
N ALA A 184 -4.31 -21.64 -14.84
CA ALA A 184 -5.38 -21.50 -15.83
C ALA A 184 -6.22 -22.77 -15.97
N ASP A 185 -5.60 -23.95 -15.86
CA ASP A 185 -6.29 -25.26 -15.93
C ASP A 185 -7.28 -25.45 -14.78
N HIS A 186 -6.94 -24.97 -13.57
CA HIS A 186 -7.85 -25.05 -12.41
C HIS A 186 -9.18 -24.32 -12.59
N VAL A 187 -9.19 -23.21 -13.35
CA VAL A 187 -10.43 -22.43 -13.59
C VAL A 187 -11.19 -22.88 -14.84
N LYS A 188 -10.70 -23.92 -15.57
CA LYS A 188 -11.37 -24.52 -16.73
C LYS A 188 -11.83 -23.50 -17.77
N GLY A 189 -11.00 -22.48 -18.04
CA GLY A 189 -11.26 -21.44 -19.03
C GLY A 189 -12.07 -20.23 -18.52
N ASP A 190 -12.57 -20.25 -17.30
CA ASP A 190 -13.22 -19.09 -16.67
C ASP A 190 -12.19 -18.19 -15.98
N PHE A 191 -11.48 -17.42 -16.77
CA PHE A 191 -10.42 -16.53 -16.28
C PHE A 191 -10.89 -15.42 -15.35
N SER A 192 -12.19 -15.16 -15.24
CA SER A 192 -12.74 -14.19 -14.29
C SER A 192 -12.58 -14.62 -12.82
N LYS A 193 -12.30 -15.89 -12.59
CA LYS A 193 -12.07 -16.46 -11.26
C LYS A 193 -10.63 -16.35 -10.79
N ILE A 194 -9.69 -15.99 -11.68
CA ILE A 194 -8.28 -15.84 -11.32
C ILE A 194 -8.06 -14.50 -10.62
N ASN A 195 -7.41 -14.55 -9.48
CA ASN A 195 -6.96 -13.37 -8.74
C ASN A 195 -5.42 -13.35 -8.63
N ALA A 196 -4.87 -12.25 -8.12
CA ALA A 196 -3.41 -12.11 -7.98
C ALA A 196 -2.80 -13.14 -7.03
N ALA A 197 -3.52 -13.52 -5.95
CA ALA A 197 -3.03 -14.53 -5.00
C ALA A 197 -2.87 -15.90 -5.65
N ASP A 198 -3.75 -16.29 -6.57
CA ASP A 198 -3.63 -17.55 -7.32
C ASP A 198 -2.34 -17.55 -8.16
N ILE A 199 -2.01 -16.42 -8.79
CA ILE A 199 -0.80 -16.28 -9.63
C ILE A 199 0.45 -16.30 -8.75
N LEU A 200 0.44 -15.62 -7.60
CA LEU A 200 1.54 -15.65 -6.64
C LEU A 200 1.75 -17.05 -6.09
N GLN A 201 0.68 -17.77 -5.77
CA GLN A 201 0.77 -19.18 -5.35
C GLN A 201 1.28 -20.06 -6.48
N GLY A 202 0.78 -19.89 -7.71
CA GLY A 202 1.27 -20.61 -8.88
C GLY A 202 2.79 -20.41 -9.10
N ALA A 203 3.30 -19.21 -8.85
CA ALA A 203 4.74 -18.96 -8.93
C ALA A 203 5.53 -19.74 -7.85
N ARG A 204 5.00 -19.86 -6.62
CA ARG A 204 5.60 -20.70 -5.56
C ARG A 204 5.59 -22.18 -5.94
N ASP A 205 4.53 -22.62 -6.62
CA ASP A 205 4.34 -24.00 -7.06
C ASP A 205 5.12 -24.32 -8.34
N GLY A 206 5.87 -23.36 -8.90
CA GLY A 206 6.73 -23.57 -10.07
C GLY A 206 6.04 -23.36 -11.43
N ASP A 207 4.84 -22.77 -11.49
CA ASP A 207 4.16 -22.43 -12.73
C ASP A 207 4.95 -21.38 -13.53
N GLY A 208 5.37 -21.75 -14.75
CA GLY A 208 6.29 -20.92 -15.56
C GLY A 208 5.69 -19.58 -15.98
N VAL A 209 4.39 -19.53 -16.26
CA VAL A 209 3.71 -18.28 -16.62
C VAL A 209 3.61 -17.37 -15.41
N SER A 210 3.22 -17.90 -14.26
CA SER A 210 3.13 -17.17 -12.99
C SER A 210 4.51 -16.61 -12.59
N ILE A 211 5.58 -17.42 -12.64
CA ILE A 211 6.96 -16.98 -12.38
C ILE A 211 7.34 -15.80 -13.28
N SER A 212 7.03 -15.89 -14.58
CA SER A 212 7.34 -14.82 -15.53
C SER A 212 6.59 -13.54 -15.21
N VAL A 213 5.29 -13.62 -14.89
CA VAL A 213 4.45 -12.47 -14.53
C VAL A 213 4.96 -11.81 -13.26
N VAL A 214 5.28 -12.59 -12.23
CA VAL A 214 5.85 -12.11 -10.96
C VAL A 214 7.17 -11.39 -11.18
N ARG A 215 8.07 -11.97 -12.00
CA ARG A 215 9.37 -11.35 -12.33
C ARG A 215 9.22 -10.03 -13.07
N ASP A 216 8.27 -9.93 -14.02
CA ASP A 216 8.01 -8.69 -14.73
C ASP A 216 7.41 -7.63 -13.79
N THR A 217 6.53 -8.04 -12.85
CA THR A 217 6.00 -7.16 -11.80
C THR A 217 7.14 -6.62 -10.95
N ALA A 218 8.03 -7.47 -10.46
CA ALA A 218 9.19 -7.07 -9.65
C ALA A 218 10.08 -6.06 -10.39
N ARG A 219 10.27 -6.24 -11.71
CA ARG A 219 11.03 -5.30 -12.55
C ARG A 219 10.39 -3.92 -12.60
N TYR A 220 9.07 -3.83 -12.84
CA TYR A 220 8.37 -2.55 -12.84
C TYR A 220 8.46 -1.84 -11.48
N ILE A 221 8.30 -2.59 -10.40
CA ILE A 221 8.43 -2.06 -9.04
C ILE A 221 9.85 -1.54 -8.81
N GLY A 222 10.88 -2.31 -9.15
CA GLY A 222 12.27 -1.89 -9.01
C GLY A 222 12.61 -0.62 -9.81
N MET A 223 12.03 -0.47 -11.01
CA MET A 223 12.14 0.76 -11.80
C MET A 223 11.49 1.95 -11.10
N ALA A 224 10.30 1.76 -10.54
CA ALA A 224 9.60 2.81 -9.79
C ALA A 224 10.38 3.23 -8.55
N VAL A 225 10.89 2.27 -7.77
CA VAL A 225 11.72 2.54 -6.58
C VAL A 225 12.98 3.29 -6.95
N ALA A 226 13.67 2.91 -8.03
CA ALA A 226 14.87 3.61 -8.49
C ALA A 226 14.57 5.07 -8.91
N ASN A 227 13.45 5.31 -9.60
CA ASN A 227 13.02 6.66 -9.96
C ASN A 227 12.73 7.51 -8.72
N LEU A 228 12.01 6.96 -7.74
CA LEU A 228 11.73 7.63 -6.48
C LEU A 228 13.03 7.93 -5.71
N ALA A 229 13.92 6.96 -5.62
CA ALA A 229 15.22 7.16 -4.98
C ALA A 229 16.08 8.22 -5.67
N THR A 230 16.06 8.25 -7.02
CA THR A 230 16.78 9.27 -7.79
C THR A 230 16.22 10.67 -7.57
N MET A 231 14.91 10.80 -7.42
CA MET A 231 14.23 12.10 -7.26
C MET A 231 14.33 12.67 -5.85
N PHE A 232 14.27 11.82 -4.83
CA PHE A 232 14.14 12.24 -3.43
C PHE A 232 15.38 11.97 -2.57
N ASP A 233 16.33 11.17 -3.07
CA ASP A 233 17.54 10.76 -2.35
C ASP A 233 17.25 10.31 -0.89
N PRO A 234 16.36 9.32 -0.68
CA PRO A 234 15.93 8.94 0.65
C PRO A 234 16.98 8.09 1.36
N GLU A 235 16.95 8.09 2.70
CA GLU A 235 17.69 7.11 3.50
C GLU A 235 17.13 5.69 3.31
N MET A 236 15.79 5.59 3.14
CA MET A 236 15.11 4.31 3.03
C MET A 236 13.85 4.38 2.17
N VAL A 237 13.65 3.33 1.36
CA VAL A 237 12.38 3.01 0.72
C VAL A 237 11.83 1.74 1.38
N VAL A 238 10.65 1.85 1.99
CA VAL A 238 9.95 0.74 2.64
C VAL A 238 8.88 0.21 1.70
N LEU A 239 8.93 -1.08 1.39
CA LEU A 239 7.95 -1.76 0.55
C LEU A 239 6.88 -2.43 1.43
N GLY A 240 5.61 -2.14 1.16
CA GLY A 240 4.47 -2.66 1.90
C GLY A 240 3.38 -3.25 0.99
N GLY A 241 2.24 -3.60 1.58
CA GLY A 241 1.10 -4.23 0.92
C GLY A 241 1.37 -5.69 0.58
N SER A 242 0.75 -6.20 -0.46
CA SER A 242 0.91 -7.61 -0.88
C SER A 242 2.36 -7.99 -1.24
N ILE A 243 3.24 -7.00 -1.49
CA ILE A 243 4.67 -7.25 -1.71
C ILE A 243 5.35 -7.72 -0.44
N ALA A 244 5.04 -7.14 0.72
CA ALA A 244 5.62 -7.58 1.98
C ALA A 244 5.27 -9.04 2.27
N SER A 245 4.02 -9.43 2.03
CA SER A 245 3.57 -10.83 2.17
C SER A 245 4.11 -11.77 1.10
N SER A 246 4.59 -11.25 -0.03
CA SER A 246 5.17 -11.99 -1.15
C SER A 246 6.66 -11.71 -1.37
N GLY A 247 7.34 -11.25 -0.32
CA GLY A 247 8.76 -10.92 -0.35
C GLY A 247 9.67 -12.08 -0.78
N ASP A 248 9.27 -13.29 -0.46
CA ASP A 248 9.90 -14.52 -0.91
C ASP A 248 10.03 -14.63 -2.44
N LEU A 249 9.06 -14.08 -3.18
CA LEU A 249 9.01 -14.16 -4.64
C LEU A 249 9.65 -12.96 -5.35
N MET A 250 9.56 -11.77 -4.78
CA MET A 250 9.80 -10.53 -5.52
C MET A 250 10.91 -9.65 -4.93
N PHE A 251 11.16 -9.70 -3.63
CA PHE A 251 11.98 -8.69 -2.96
C PHE A 251 13.41 -8.59 -3.52
N GLU A 252 14.09 -9.72 -3.68
CA GLU A 252 15.46 -9.69 -4.21
C GLU A 252 15.51 -9.21 -5.67
N ALA A 253 14.50 -9.55 -6.48
CA ALA A 253 14.40 -9.09 -7.86
C ALA A 253 14.13 -7.57 -7.93
N ILE A 254 13.26 -7.04 -7.05
CA ILE A 254 13.00 -5.61 -6.91
C ILE A 254 14.28 -4.88 -6.51
N ARG A 255 14.97 -5.38 -5.48
CA ARG A 255 16.20 -4.81 -4.96
C ARG A 255 17.30 -4.77 -6.02
N ALA A 256 17.53 -5.89 -6.71
CA ALA A 256 18.51 -5.99 -7.78
C ALA A 256 18.22 -5.00 -8.93
N GLU A 257 16.96 -4.91 -9.37
CA GLU A 257 16.56 -3.98 -10.42
C GLU A 257 16.71 -2.52 -9.97
N THR A 258 16.37 -2.21 -8.71
CA THR A 258 16.57 -0.88 -8.10
C THR A 258 18.06 -0.53 -8.11
N MET A 259 18.91 -1.36 -7.53
CA MET A 259 20.35 -1.09 -7.40
C MET A 259 21.02 -0.91 -8.77
N ARG A 260 20.59 -1.65 -9.79
CA ARG A 260 21.11 -1.54 -11.16
C ARG A 260 20.84 -0.17 -11.81
N ARG A 261 19.84 0.58 -11.32
CA ARG A 261 19.38 1.85 -11.90
C ARG A 261 19.69 3.08 -11.05
N LEU A 262 20.15 2.90 -9.83
CA LEU A 262 20.55 4.00 -8.97
C LEU A 262 21.82 4.70 -9.49
N LEU A 263 21.98 5.95 -9.11
CA LEU A 263 23.25 6.64 -9.26
C LEU A 263 24.34 5.89 -8.48
N PRO A 264 25.58 5.79 -9.02
CA PRO A 264 26.67 5.10 -8.32
C PRO A 264 26.86 5.56 -6.87
N GLN A 265 26.63 6.86 -6.60
CA GLN A 265 26.77 7.45 -5.27
C GLN A 265 25.64 7.05 -4.30
N GLN A 266 24.49 6.62 -4.81
CA GLN A 266 23.34 6.15 -4.01
C GLN A 266 23.43 4.66 -3.69
N VAL A 267 24.17 3.88 -4.49
CA VAL A 267 24.34 2.44 -4.26
C VAL A 267 24.99 2.21 -2.89
N GLY A 268 24.34 1.41 -2.06
CA GLY A 268 24.75 1.13 -0.68
C GLY A 268 24.40 2.21 0.35
N ARG A 269 23.82 3.34 -0.06
CA ARG A 269 23.33 4.39 0.83
C ARG A 269 21.82 4.34 0.98
N VAL A 270 21.08 4.19 -0.13
CA VAL A 270 19.64 4.01 -0.11
C VAL A 270 19.33 2.56 0.30
N ARG A 271 18.61 2.39 1.39
CA ARG A 271 18.14 1.08 1.85
C ARG A 271 16.77 0.80 1.25
N VAL A 272 16.55 -0.41 0.80
CA VAL A 272 15.24 -0.90 0.36
C VAL A 272 14.89 -2.06 1.27
N GLU A 273 13.82 -1.93 2.03
CA GLU A 273 13.41 -2.86 3.07
C GLU A 273 11.92 -3.22 2.94
N LEU A 274 11.54 -4.38 3.44
CA LEU A 274 10.14 -4.75 3.58
C LEU A 274 9.57 -4.15 4.86
N SER A 275 8.30 -3.75 4.82
CA SER A 275 7.55 -3.34 6.00
C SER A 275 7.50 -4.47 7.05
N THR A 276 7.71 -4.12 8.31
CA THR A 276 7.49 -5.02 9.46
C THR A 276 6.15 -4.77 10.14
N LEU A 277 5.43 -3.74 9.73
CA LEU A 277 4.06 -3.45 10.18
C LEU A 277 3.03 -4.14 9.29
N GLU A 278 3.50 -4.82 8.24
CA GLU A 278 2.67 -5.58 7.30
C GLU A 278 1.46 -4.76 6.80
N ASP A 279 0.29 -5.36 6.87
CA ASP A 279 -0.96 -4.76 6.40
C ASP A 279 -1.55 -3.71 7.36
N ASP A 280 -1.02 -3.57 8.57
CA ASP A 280 -1.51 -2.60 9.56
C ASP A 280 -0.87 -1.21 9.43
N ALA A 281 0.23 -1.08 8.68
CA ALA A 281 0.99 0.16 8.56
C ALA A 281 0.10 1.38 8.25
N ILE A 282 -0.81 1.25 7.29
CA ILE A 282 -1.67 2.34 6.84
C ILE A 282 -2.64 2.77 7.95
N ALA A 283 -3.33 1.83 8.59
CA ALA A 283 -4.27 2.12 9.69
C ALA A 283 -3.56 2.74 10.90
N ILE A 284 -2.39 2.21 11.28
CA ILE A 284 -1.55 2.75 12.34
C ILE A 284 -1.12 4.18 12.02
N GLY A 285 -0.63 4.43 10.82
CA GLY A 285 -0.17 5.74 10.41
C GLY A 285 -1.30 6.77 10.27
N ALA A 286 -2.47 6.35 9.81
CA ALA A 286 -3.66 7.19 9.80
C ALA A 286 -4.00 7.65 11.23
N ALA A 287 -4.08 6.73 12.18
CA ALA A 287 -4.30 7.08 13.57
C ALA A 287 -3.19 8.00 14.12
N ARG A 288 -1.92 7.67 13.83
CA ARG A 288 -0.75 8.44 14.30
C ARG A 288 -0.72 9.87 13.77
N SER A 289 -1.24 10.12 12.59
CA SER A 289 -1.25 11.46 11.96
C SER A 289 -2.01 12.50 12.76
N LEU A 290 -2.90 12.09 13.68
CA LEU A 290 -3.73 12.95 14.53
C LEU A 290 -3.37 12.85 16.04
N ALA A 291 -2.37 12.01 16.43
CA ALA A 291 -2.03 11.73 17.83
C ALA A 291 -0.98 12.70 18.42
#